data_ab3a7a0fa3e2a8270bf80b8abd5127da
#
_entry.id   ab3a7a0fa3e2a8270bf80b8abd5127da
#
_cell.length_a   1.000
_cell.length_b   1.000
_cell.length_c   1.000
_cell.angle_alpha   90.00
_cell.angle_beta   90.00
_cell.angle_gamma   90.00
#
_symmetry.space_group_name_H-M   'P 1'
#
loop_
_entity.id
_entity.type
_entity.pdbx_description
1 polymer ?
#
loop_
_entity_poly.entity_id
_entity_poly.type
_entity_poly.pdbx_seq_one_letter_code
_entity_poly.pdbx_strand_id
1 'polypeptide(L)'
;MCDIIKIIMGKCCYDVRLPFITNYFQRTVGIMKTYGIICEYNPFHNGHIYQIEETKKQTGATHIVAIMSGNYVQRGEPALMDKFKRAEIAVKNGVDLVIEMPVQYSLANAELFARCGVMLLGALRCVDGISFGSECGSVEQLTQCANAVQEVTTPENLKPLMEQGIPFPDAVQQLVSYKYGPLVGDILNSPNNILAVEYIKSLKILGLLDKIKPFTIKREGAEHDSESHSSTIASGSYIRQLIDDGEDFSAFVPKETVDAVAEYEDKELLCWFENFERVLLYRLRTMSPQELAMTPDVGQGLENRIFQAARVATSLEDLLDKIKVKRYPMSRIKRILFNALFGIRTDDLKVPPTFGRILALNDRGAEILKMAGSLPEDKLSIPFSSSLKDFVEAGKQNKNVMRAVGMTTLSSDIYTLGSRNIRPSGMDFTGKVTFDKIEGFVSELPEDMKTTAMSGTPEEIEKMRAEREAAKAASENASEAAPSEEKTEDESND
;
A
#
# COMPACT_ATOMS: atom_id res chain seq x y z
N MET A 1 4.68 -3.16 23.15
CA MET A 1 4.48 -2.52 21.83
C MET A 1 3.11 -2.82 21.23
N CYS A 2 2.66 -4.08 21.11
CA CYS A 2 1.27 -4.37 20.68
C CYS A 2 0.20 -3.69 21.55
N ASP A 3 0.43 -3.54 22.85
CA ASP A 3 -0.53 -2.93 23.75
C ASP A 3 -0.66 -1.41 23.61
N ILE A 4 0.40 -0.72 23.17
CA ILE A 4 0.37 0.73 22.91
C ILE A 4 -0.57 1.02 21.72
N ILE A 5 -0.54 0.21 20.68
CA ILE A 5 -1.40 0.40 19.49
C ILE A 5 -2.87 0.04 19.81
N LYS A 6 -3.11 -0.97 20.66
CA LYS A 6 -4.47 -1.30 21.17
C LYS A 6 -5.08 -0.19 22.02
N ILE A 7 -4.25 0.55 22.76
CA ILE A 7 -4.71 1.67 23.60
C ILE A 7 -5.07 2.88 22.75
N ILE A 8 -4.34 3.13 21.66
CA ILE A 8 -4.62 4.24 20.73
C ILE A 8 -5.94 4.00 19.97
N MET A 9 -6.33 2.73 19.74
CA MET A 9 -7.52 2.35 18.96
C MET A 9 -8.69 1.83 19.83
N GLY A 10 -8.63 2.00 21.16
CA GLY A 10 -9.66 1.54 22.09
C GLY A 10 -11.01 2.22 21.87
N LYS A 11 -12.06 1.42 21.71
CA LYS A 11 -13.47 1.77 21.55
C LYS A 11 -13.87 3.00 22.37
N CYS A 12 -14.12 4.13 21.73
CA CYS A 12 -14.96 5.20 22.24
C CYS A 12 -16.35 5.09 21.60
N CYS A 13 -17.24 4.30 22.19
CA CYS A 13 -18.67 4.45 22.02
C CYS A 13 -19.15 5.39 23.14
N TYR A 14 -19.24 6.69 22.85
CA TYR A 14 -20.14 7.60 23.54
C TYR A 14 -20.61 8.66 22.56
N ASP A 15 -21.92 8.63 22.36
CA ASP A 15 -22.70 9.59 21.58
C ASP A 15 -22.79 10.89 22.40
N VAL A 16 -21.92 11.85 22.14
CA VAL A 16 -22.03 13.23 22.65
C VAL A 16 -21.95 14.16 21.48
N ARG A 17 -23.12 14.54 20.97
CA ARG A 17 -23.27 15.65 20.02
C ARG A 17 -22.92 16.96 20.73
N LEU A 18 -21.71 17.49 20.46
CA LEU A 18 -21.35 18.85 20.87
C LEU A 18 -21.02 19.69 19.63
N PRO A 19 -21.82 20.75 19.33
CA PRO A 19 -21.59 21.64 18.18
C PRO A 19 -20.35 22.53 18.32
N PHE A 20 -19.62 22.46 19.43
CA PHE A 20 -18.40 23.23 19.68
C PHE A 20 -17.13 22.60 19.10
N ILE A 21 -17.15 21.32 18.71
CA ILE A 21 -15.95 20.59 18.24
C ILE A 21 -15.56 21.02 16.84
N THR A 22 -16.51 21.34 15.96
CA THR A 22 -16.24 21.70 14.56
C THR A 22 -15.43 23.00 14.40
N ASN A 23 -15.64 24.00 15.23
CA ASN A 23 -14.88 25.26 15.15
C ASN A 23 -13.48 25.16 15.80
N TYR A 24 -13.29 24.23 16.73
CA TYR A 24 -11.99 23.98 17.36
C TYR A 24 -11.07 23.22 16.44
N PHE A 25 -11.60 22.23 15.72
CA PHE A 25 -10.85 21.44 14.72
C PHE A 25 -10.30 22.29 13.56
N GLN A 26 -11.04 23.30 13.09
CA GLN A 26 -10.55 24.20 12.03
C GLN A 26 -9.36 25.07 12.46
N ARG A 27 -9.15 25.31 13.76
CA ARG A 27 -7.99 26.07 14.28
C ARG A 27 -6.78 25.20 14.56
N THR A 28 -6.96 23.91 14.84
CA THR A 28 -5.87 22.98 15.24
C THR A 28 -5.31 22.20 14.06
N VAL A 29 -6.07 22.01 12.97
CA VAL A 29 -5.63 21.42 11.69
C VAL A 29 -4.50 22.24 11.01
N GLY A 30 -4.21 23.45 11.49
CA GLY A 30 -3.11 24.27 10.95
C GLY A 30 -1.70 23.87 11.38
N ILE A 31 -1.52 22.97 12.34
CA ILE A 31 -0.20 22.59 12.86
C ILE A 31 0.28 21.29 12.24
N MET A 32 -0.53 20.24 12.20
CA MET A 32 -0.18 18.95 11.60
C MET A 32 -0.60 18.92 10.11
N LYS A 33 0.37 18.83 9.21
CA LYS A 33 0.13 18.71 7.76
C LYS A 33 0.70 17.40 7.25
N THR A 34 -0.18 16.48 6.85
CA THR A 34 0.16 15.11 6.48
C THR A 34 0.11 14.91 4.96
N TYR A 35 1.20 14.42 4.38
CA TYR A 35 1.26 14.02 2.97
C TYR A 35 1.47 12.52 2.81
N GLY A 36 0.71 11.93 1.89
CA GLY A 36 0.83 10.52 1.53
C GLY A 36 1.76 10.30 0.34
N ILE A 37 2.49 9.20 0.36
CA ILE A 37 3.29 8.70 -0.77
C ILE A 37 2.86 7.25 -1.01
N ILE A 38 2.59 6.88 -2.27
CA ILE A 38 2.34 5.49 -2.67
C ILE A 38 3.62 4.98 -3.33
N CYS A 39 4.21 3.91 -2.81
CA CYS A 39 5.58 3.52 -3.13
C CYS A 39 5.82 2.01 -3.10
N GLU A 40 6.98 1.61 -3.61
CA GLU A 40 7.48 0.24 -3.58
C GLU A 40 8.77 0.10 -2.74
N TYR A 41 9.64 1.13 -2.76
CA TYR A 41 10.94 1.15 -2.08
C TYR A 41 11.76 -0.13 -2.34
N ASN A 42 12.00 -0.44 -3.61
CA ASN A 42 12.63 -1.68 -4.04
C ASN A 42 13.94 -1.47 -4.85
N PRO A 43 15.09 -1.18 -4.16
CA PRO A 43 15.23 -0.77 -2.76
C PRO A 43 14.88 0.70 -2.53
N PHE A 44 14.93 1.15 -1.28
CA PHE A 44 14.87 2.57 -0.92
C PHE A 44 16.16 3.25 -1.38
N HIS A 45 16.05 4.42 -2.05
CA HIS A 45 17.17 5.09 -2.71
C HIS A 45 17.08 6.61 -2.61
N ASN A 46 18.17 7.32 -2.99
CA ASN A 46 18.28 8.79 -2.84
C ASN A 46 17.15 9.57 -3.53
N GLY A 47 16.59 9.05 -4.63
CA GLY A 47 15.42 9.65 -5.27
C GLY A 47 14.17 9.66 -4.38
N HIS A 48 14.05 8.70 -3.44
CA HIS A 48 12.96 8.70 -2.47
C HIS A 48 13.20 9.71 -1.35
N ILE A 49 14.44 9.87 -0.88
CA ILE A 49 14.83 10.92 0.08
C ILE A 49 14.50 12.29 -0.53
N TYR A 50 14.95 12.53 -1.75
CA TYR A 50 14.65 13.76 -2.49
C TYR A 50 13.16 14.06 -2.56
N GLN A 51 12.34 13.05 -2.87
CA GLN A 51 10.88 13.19 -2.91
C GLN A 51 10.32 13.60 -1.54
N ILE A 52 10.76 12.97 -0.46
CA ILE A 52 10.31 13.25 0.91
C ILE A 52 10.68 14.69 1.30
N GLU A 53 11.93 15.08 1.08
CA GLU A 53 12.46 16.40 1.43
C GLU A 53 11.80 17.52 0.63
N GLU A 54 11.69 17.37 -0.69
CA GLU A 54 10.99 18.35 -1.54
C GLU A 54 9.48 18.44 -1.24
N THR A 55 8.86 17.33 -0.87
CA THR A 55 7.47 17.37 -0.40
C THR A 55 7.37 18.22 0.87
N LYS A 56 8.20 17.97 1.88
CA LYS A 56 8.21 18.75 3.13
C LYS A 56 8.49 20.23 2.85
N LYS A 57 9.50 20.54 2.07
CA LYS A 57 9.94 21.90 1.74
C LYS A 57 8.90 22.71 0.97
N GLN A 58 8.31 22.14 -0.08
CA GLN A 58 7.41 22.87 -0.97
C GLN A 58 5.97 22.94 -0.45
N THR A 59 5.53 21.93 0.31
CA THR A 59 4.17 21.88 0.82
C THR A 59 4.05 22.35 2.27
N GLY A 60 5.15 22.38 3.03
CA GLY A 60 5.14 22.56 4.47
C GLY A 60 4.62 21.33 5.23
N ALA A 61 4.69 20.13 4.63
CA ALA A 61 4.29 18.90 5.28
C ALA A 61 5.18 18.64 6.50
N THR A 62 4.55 18.35 7.64
CA THR A 62 5.22 17.98 8.89
C THR A 62 5.28 16.46 9.07
N HIS A 63 4.34 15.73 8.44
CA HIS A 63 4.17 14.30 8.55
C HIS A 63 4.10 13.64 7.18
N ILE A 64 4.78 12.50 7.02
CA ILE A 64 4.78 11.68 5.79
C ILE A 64 4.27 10.28 6.09
N VAL A 65 3.21 9.87 5.39
CA VAL A 65 2.71 8.50 5.41
C VAL A 65 2.97 7.80 4.09
N ALA A 66 3.58 6.62 4.12
CA ALA A 66 3.81 5.80 2.94
C ALA A 66 2.83 4.62 2.90
N ILE A 67 2.13 4.47 1.76
CA ILE A 67 1.42 3.23 1.42
C ILE A 67 2.37 2.42 0.56
N MET A 68 2.96 1.38 1.13
CA MET A 68 4.05 0.62 0.51
C MET A 68 3.59 -0.77 0.09
N SER A 69 3.95 -1.18 -1.12
CA SER A 69 3.80 -2.58 -1.57
C SER A 69 4.41 -3.54 -0.56
N GLY A 70 3.71 -4.64 -0.28
CA GLY A 70 4.21 -5.72 0.56
C GLY A 70 5.44 -6.41 -0.04
N ASN A 71 5.53 -7.71 0.04
CA ASN A 71 6.68 -8.48 -0.47
C ASN A 71 6.72 -8.60 -2.01
N TYR A 72 5.70 -8.11 -2.72
CA TYR A 72 5.63 -8.10 -4.18
C TYR A 72 5.24 -6.72 -4.69
N VAL A 73 5.81 -6.33 -5.82
CA VAL A 73 5.68 -4.99 -6.38
C VAL A 73 4.85 -5.00 -7.67
N GLN A 74 4.35 -3.83 -8.08
CA GLN A 74 3.42 -3.66 -9.20
C GLN A 74 3.99 -4.14 -10.54
N ARG A 75 5.31 -4.15 -10.68
CA ARG A 75 5.97 -4.73 -11.87
C ARG A 75 5.86 -6.25 -11.96
N GLY A 76 5.26 -6.91 -10.96
CA GLY A 76 5.10 -8.36 -10.91
C GLY A 76 6.39 -9.08 -10.51
N GLU A 77 7.14 -8.49 -9.62
CA GLU A 77 8.40 -9.03 -9.10
C GLU A 77 8.35 -9.13 -7.58
N PRO A 78 9.11 -10.05 -6.96
CA PRO A 78 9.35 -9.97 -5.54
C PRO A 78 10.16 -8.71 -5.23
N ALA A 79 9.97 -8.12 -4.08
CA ALA A 79 10.86 -7.08 -3.60
C ALA A 79 12.19 -7.71 -3.16
N LEU A 80 13.30 -7.01 -3.40
CA LEU A 80 14.65 -7.49 -3.11
C LEU A 80 14.83 -7.89 -1.62
N MET A 81 14.26 -7.08 -0.71
CA MET A 81 14.21 -7.32 0.73
C MET A 81 12.76 -7.35 1.20
N ASP A 82 12.50 -8.07 2.30
CA ASP A 82 11.14 -8.17 2.82
C ASP A 82 10.56 -6.81 3.27
N LYS A 83 9.24 -6.78 3.37
CA LYS A 83 8.49 -5.56 3.66
C LYS A 83 8.85 -4.90 5.00
N PHE A 84 9.22 -5.67 6.01
CA PHE A 84 9.58 -5.10 7.32
C PHE A 84 10.92 -4.38 7.26
N LYS A 85 11.93 -4.95 6.58
CA LYS A 85 13.23 -4.32 6.39
C LYS A 85 13.10 -3.05 5.54
N ARG A 86 12.31 -3.08 4.46
CA ARG A 86 12.08 -1.89 3.62
C ARG A 86 11.33 -0.78 4.38
N ALA A 87 10.36 -1.14 5.21
CA ALA A 87 9.63 -0.21 6.04
C ALA A 87 10.53 0.42 7.13
N GLU A 88 11.41 -0.38 7.75
CA GLU A 88 12.42 0.11 8.70
C GLU A 88 13.33 1.18 8.05
N ILE A 89 13.87 0.87 6.86
CA ILE A 89 14.73 1.81 6.11
C ILE A 89 13.95 3.09 5.79
N ALA A 90 12.70 2.99 5.35
CA ALA A 90 11.89 4.15 5.01
C ALA A 90 11.66 5.08 6.20
N VAL A 91 11.38 4.53 7.40
CA VAL A 91 11.17 5.35 8.60
C VAL A 91 12.46 6.03 9.05
N LYS A 92 13.59 5.34 8.99
CA LYS A 92 14.91 5.94 9.28
C LYS A 92 15.31 7.06 8.31
N ASN A 93 14.67 7.10 7.12
CA ASN A 93 14.95 8.08 6.08
C ASN A 93 13.79 9.06 5.83
N GLY A 94 13.01 9.37 6.86
CA GLY A 94 12.10 10.52 6.87
C GLY A 94 10.62 10.24 6.59
N VAL A 95 10.22 8.97 6.41
CA VAL A 95 8.82 8.53 6.46
C VAL A 95 8.41 8.36 7.92
N ASP A 96 7.20 8.79 8.29
CA ASP A 96 6.74 8.74 9.68
C ASP A 96 5.85 7.52 9.96
N LEU A 97 5.10 7.05 8.97
CA LEU A 97 4.22 5.88 9.06
C LEU A 97 4.27 5.08 7.76
N VAL A 98 4.49 3.78 7.84
CA VAL A 98 4.43 2.86 6.69
C VAL A 98 3.27 1.89 6.86
N ILE A 99 2.33 1.91 5.90
CA ILE A 99 1.17 1.02 5.83
C ILE A 99 1.33 0.10 4.63
N GLU A 100 1.08 -1.20 4.83
CA GLU A 100 1.15 -2.20 3.77
C GLU A 100 -0.01 -2.08 2.78
N MET A 101 0.28 -2.04 1.49
CA MET A 101 -0.71 -2.27 0.45
C MET A 101 -0.98 -3.78 0.34
N PRO A 102 -2.24 -4.23 0.42
CA PRO A 102 -2.56 -5.66 0.30
C PRO A 102 -2.10 -6.23 -1.06
N VAL A 103 -1.59 -7.48 -1.05
CA VAL A 103 -0.89 -8.11 -2.17
C VAL A 103 -1.70 -8.14 -3.47
N GLN A 104 -3.02 -8.35 -3.40
CA GLN A 104 -3.87 -8.35 -4.58
C GLN A 104 -3.87 -7.02 -5.32
N TYR A 105 -3.63 -5.91 -4.62
CA TYR A 105 -3.51 -4.58 -5.22
C TYR A 105 -2.07 -4.23 -5.60
N SER A 106 -1.09 -4.69 -4.83
CA SER A 106 0.33 -4.55 -5.22
C SER A 106 0.62 -5.24 -6.56
N LEU A 107 -0.06 -6.37 -6.84
CA LEU A 107 0.03 -7.12 -8.09
C LEU A 107 -1.09 -6.79 -9.08
N ALA A 108 -1.72 -5.63 -8.97
CA ALA A 108 -2.74 -5.18 -9.91
C ALA A 108 -2.18 -4.25 -10.99
N ASN A 109 -3.03 -3.90 -11.97
CA ASN A 109 -2.72 -2.84 -12.93
C ASN A 109 -2.65 -1.46 -12.24
N ALA A 110 -2.14 -0.45 -12.96
CA ALA A 110 -1.90 0.88 -12.41
C ALA A 110 -3.17 1.53 -11.80
N GLU A 111 -4.33 1.33 -12.42
CA GLU A 111 -5.60 1.87 -11.93
C GLU A 111 -5.98 1.33 -10.54
N LEU A 112 -5.95 0.01 -10.36
CA LEU A 112 -6.34 -0.63 -9.10
C LEU A 112 -5.28 -0.44 -8.02
N PHE A 113 -4.00 -0.45 -8.39
CA PHE A 113 -2.89 -0.10 -7.51
C PHE A 113 -3.06 1.32 -6.94
N ALA A 114 -3.26 2.30 -7.82
CA ALA A 114 -3.46 3.69 -7.45
C ALA A 114 -4.71 3.88 -6.58
N ARG A 115 -5.83 3.25 -6.98
CA ARG A 115 -7.09 3.33 -6.25
C ARG A 115 -6.97 2.79 -4.83
N CYS A 116 -6.32 1.63 -4.65
CA CYS A 116 -6.08 1.08 -3.32
C CYS A 116 -5.23 2.01 -2.45
N GLY A 117 -4.13 2.53 -2.98
CA GLY A 117 -3.27 3.47 -2.24
C GLY A 117 -4.02 4.73 -1.81
N VAL A 118 -4.82 5.32 -2.71
CA VAL A 118 -5.65 6.50 -2.40
C VAL A 118 -6.75 6.17 -1.39
N MET A 119 -7.35 4.98 -1.45
CA MET A 119 -8.34 4.55 -0.45
C MET A 119 -7.71 4.41 0.94
N LEU A 120 -6.52 3.81 1.05
CA LEU A 120 -5.81 3.67 2.31
C LEU A 120 -5.41 5.03 2.91
N LEU A 121 -4.96 5.98 2.07
CA LEU A 121 -4.71 7.37 2.50
C LEU A 121 -6.00 8.06 2.95
N GLY A 122 -7.08 7.92 2.19
CA GLY A 122 -8.39 8.48 2.53
C GLY A 122 -8.96 7.91 3.82
N ALA A 123 -8.69 6.63 4.13
CA ALA A 123 -9.14 5.96 5.34
C ALA A 123 -8.53 6.52 6.63
N LEU A 124 -7.36 7.17 6.54
CA LEU A 124 -6.75 7.90 7.66
C LEU A 124 -7.50 9.20 7.99
N ARG A 125 -8.20 9.80 7.04
CA ARG A 125 -9.06 11.01 7.19
C ARG A 125 -8.32 12.28 7.62
N CYS A 126 -7.03 12.21 7.90
CA CYS A 126 -6.14 13.30 8.30
C CYS A 126 -5.00 13.56 7.29
N VAL A 127 -5.15 13.10 6.05
CA VAL A 127 -4.17 13.32 4.98
C VAL A 127 -4.60 14.52 4.16
N ASP A 128 -3.70 15.52 4.01
CA ASP A 128 -3.95 16.78 3.31
C ASP A 128 -3.55 16.73 1.83
N GLY A 129 -2.60 15.86 1.49
CA GLY A 129 -2.13 15.73 0.10
C GLY A 129 -1.49 14.39 -0.20
N ILE A 130 -1.36 14.11 -1.50
CA ILE A 130 -0.58 13.00 -2.03
C ILE A 130 0.57 13.53 -2.87
N SER A 131 1.79 13.09 -2.56
CA SER A 131 3.01 13.45 -3.29
C SER A 131 3.47 12.30 -4.17
N PHE A 132 3.79 12.60 -5.43
CA PHE A 132 4.32 11.64 -6.39
C PHE A 132 5.28 12.31 -7.37
N GLY A 133 6.20 11.53 -7.92
CA GLY A 133 7.07 11.98 -9.00
C GLY A 133 6.37 11.84 -10.35
N SER A 134 6.60 12.80 -11.27
CA SER A 134 6.16 12.70 -12.65
C SER A 134 7.19 13.28 -13.61
N GLU A 135 7.20 12.81 -14.84
CA GLU A 135 8.10 13.33 -15.88
C GLU A 135 7.66 14.71 -16.36
N CYS A 136 6.36 14.98 -16.43
CA CYS A 136 5.84 16.29 -16.85
C CYS A 136 5.94 17.37 -15.77
N GLY A 137 5.91 17.03 -14.49
CA GLY A 137 6.07 17.97 -13.37
C GLY A 137 4.94 19.00 -13.18
N SER A 138 3.77 18.81 -13.81
CA SER A 138 2.61 19.72 -13.70
C SER A 138 1.33 19.00 -13.30
N VAL A 139 0.79 19.37 -12.14
CA VAL A 139 -0.50 18.85 -11.65
C VAL A 139 -1.64 19.21 -12.61
N GLU A 140 -1.59 20.41 -13.22
CA GLU A 140 -2.61 20.88 -14.16
C GLU A 140 -2.66 20.00 -15.40
N GLN A 141 -1.50 19.72 -16.02
CA GLN A 141 -1.41 18.86 -17.20
C GLN A 141 -1.83 17.43 -16.88
N LEU A 142 -1.38 16.88 -15.74
CA LEU A 142 -1.78 15.55 -15.28
C LEU A 142 -3.29 15.47 -15.01
N THR A 143 -3.89 16.53 -14.44
CA THR A 143 -5.33 16.60 -14.20
C THR A 143 -6.11 16.68 -15.52
N GLN A 144 -5.63 17.45 -16.48
CA GLN A 144 -6.21 17.50 -17.83
C GLN A 144 -6.17 16.12 -18.48
N CYS A 145 -5.02 15.45 -18.43
CA CYS A 145 -4.86 14.10 -18.96
C CYS A 145 -5.77 13.09 -18.23
N ALA A 146 -5.88 13.17 -16.89
CA ALA A 146 -6.76 12.30 -16.10
C ALA A 146 -8.24 12.45 -16.51
N ASN A 147 -8.70 13.67 -16.77
CA ASN A 147 -10.05 13.95 -17.26
C ASN A 147 -10.23 13.38 -18.67
N ALA A 148 -9.26 13.60 -19.56
CA ALA A 148 -9.28 13.08 -20.93
C ALA A 148 -9.35 11.55 -20.92
N VAL A 149 -8.49 10.86 -20.18
CA VAL A 149 -8.51 9.40 -20.02
C VAL A 149 -9.87 8.92 -19.53
N GLN A 150 -10.42 9.52 -18.49
CA GLN A 150 -11.72 9.13 -17.94
C GLN A 150 -12.85 9.26 -18.98
N GLU A 151 -12.81 10.27 -19.82
CA GLU A 151 -13.83 10.49 -20.85
C GLU A 151 -13.70 9.55 -22.02
N VAL A 152 -12.46 9.26 -22.51
CA VAL A 152 -12.29 8.42 -23.69
C VAL A 152 -12.31 6.92 -23.41
N THR A 153 -12.09 6.51 -22.15
CA THR A 153 -12.05 5.09 -21.74
C THR A 153 -13.47 4.54 -21.58
N THR A 154 -14.18 4.42 -22.70
CA THR A 154 -15.50 3.78 -22.77
C THR A 154 -15.45 2.53 -23.65
N PRO A 155 -16.33 1.53 -23.41
CA PRO A 155 -16.39 0.33 -24.27
C PRO A 155 -16.56 0.66 -25.77
N GLU A 156 -17.36 1.67 -26.08
CA GLU A 156 -17.67 2.10 -27.45
C GLU A 156 -16.42 2.64 -28.17
N ASN A 157 -15.59 3.41 -27.46
CA ASN A 157 -14.38 4.01 -28.02
C ASN A 157 -13.24 3.00 -28.15
N LEU A 158 -13.10 2.12 -27.15
CA LEU A 158 -11.97 1.18 -27.07
C LEU A 158 -12.15 -0.05 -27.95
N LYS A 159 -13.39 -0.58 -28.05
CA LYS A 159 -13.66 -1.83 -28.76
C LYS A 159 -13.12 -1.86 -30.20
N PRO A 160 -13.32 -0.84 -31.06
CA PRO A 160 -12.81 -0.85 -32.42
C PRO A 160 -11.29 -0.94 -32.52
N LEU A 161 -10.57 -0.28 -31.60
CA LEU A 161 -9.11 -0.30 -31.58
C LEU A 161 -8.55 -1.63 -31.06
N MET A 162 -9.18 -2.16 -30.02
CA MET A 162 -8.78 -3.45 -29.45
C MET A 162 -9.07 -4.63 -30.39
N GLU A 163 -10.12 -4.58 -31.18
CA GLU A 163 -10.41 -5.56 -32.24
C GLU A 163 -9.37 -5.54 -33.35
N GLN A 164 -8.73 -4.41 -33.62
CA GLN A 164 -7.58 -4.28 -34.52
C GLN A 164 -6.26 -4.80 -33.90
N GLY A 165 -6.30 -5.27 -32.65
CA GLY A 165 -5.13 -5.80 -31.93
C GLY A 165 -4.28 -4.74 -31.24
N ILE A 166 -4.72 -3.47 -31.20
CA ILE A 166 -4.01 -2.39 -30.50
C ILE A 166 -4.07 -2.67 -28.98
N PRO A 167 -2.93 -2.64 -28.27
CA PRO A 167 -2.91 -2.79 -26.81
C PRO A 167 -3.74 -1.71 -26.10
N PHE A 168 -4.35 -2.05 -24.97
CA PHE A 168 -5.21 -1.11 -24.23
C PHE A 168 -4.53 0.24 -23.90
N PRO A 169 -3.27 0.29 -23.40
CA PRO A 169 -2.60 1.57 -23.15
C PRO A 169 -2.43 2.42 -24.40
N ASP A 170 -2.05 1.79 -25.52
CA ASP A 170 -1.85 2.47 -26.80
C ASP A 170 -3.18 2.98 -27.36
N ALA A 171 -4.26 2.20 -27.21
CA ALA A 171 -5.60 2.62 -27.62
C ALA A 171 -6.08 3.85 -26.83
N VAL A 172 -5.87 3.87 -25.52
CA VAL A 172 -6.20 5.03 -24.67
C VAL A 172 -5.37 6.24 -25.08
N GLN A 173 -4.07 6.09 -25.25
CA GLN A 173 -3.16 7.17 -25.67
C GLN A 173 -3.56 7.76 -27.03
N GLN A 174 -3.91 6.91 -28.02
CA GLN A 174 -4.38 7.35 -29.34
C GLN A 174 -5.70 8.14 -29.23
N LEU A 175 -6.66 7.67 -28.45
CA LEU A 175 -7.94 8.35 -28.25
C LEU A 175 -7.77 9.72 -27.56
N VAL A 176 -6.89 9.79 -26.53
CA VAL A 176 -6.56 11.05 -25.87
C VAL A 176 -5.89 12.00 -26.85
N SER A 177 -4.88 11.54 -27.61
CA SER A 177 -4.19 12.35 -28.62
C SER A 177 -5.13 12.86 -29.70
N TYR A 178 -6.04 12.02 -30.16
CA TYR A 178 -7.03 12.39 -31.19
C TYR A 178 -7.99 13.48 -30.70
N LYS A 179 -8.49 13.36 -29.46
CA LYS A 179 -9.55 14.25 -28.96
C LYS A 179 -9.00 15.51 -28.30
N TYR A 180 -7.86 15.43 -27.60
CA TYR A 180 -7.29 16.50 -26.77
C TYR A 180 -5.95 17.01 -27.27
N GLY A 181 -5.45 16.46 -28.37
CA GLY A 181 -4.18 16.81 -28.97
C GLY A 181 -2.99 15.97 -28.48
N PRO A 182 -1.92 15.91 -29.31
CA PRO A 182 -0.78 15.02 -29.03
C PRO A 182 -0.07 15.33 -27.72
N LEU A 183 0.05 16.59 -27.33
CA LEU A 183 0.72 16.97 -26.07
C LEU A 183 0.06 16.35 -24.82
N VAL A 184 -1.27 16.20 -24.81
CA VAL A 184 -1.98 15.54 -23.70
C VAL A 184 -1.80 14.03 -23.78
N GLY A 185 -1.81 13.46 -24.99
CA GLY A 185 -1.57 12.02 -25.19
C GLY A 185 -0.14 11.59 -24.84
N ASP A 186 0.84 12.43 -25.11
CA ASP A 186 2.26 12.15 -24.82
C ASP A 186 2.55 12.01 -23.32
N ILE A 187 1.73 12.59 -22.47
CA ILE A 187 1.81 12.38 -20.99
C ILE A 187 1.75 10.86 -20.69
N LEU A 188 0.95 10.09 -21.42
CA LEU A 188 0.75 8.65 -21.21
C LEU A 188 1.90 7.78 -21.73
N ASN A 189 2.94 8.36 -22.33
CA ASN A 189 4.12 7.62 -22.78
C ASN A 189 5.11 7.32 -21.62
N SER A 190 4.95 7.98 -20.47
CA SER A 190 5.87 7.87 -19.35
C SER A 190 5.22 7.16 -18.15
N PRO A 191 5.90 6.17 -17.54
CA PRO A 191 5.28 5.30 -16.55
C PRO A 191 4.88 6.01 -15.25
N ASN A 192 5.65 7.03 -14.80
CA ASN A 192 5.28 7.77 -13.59
C ASN A 192 4.15 8.76 -13.86
N ASN A 193 4.07 9.34 -15.06
CA ASN A 193 2.90 10.11 -15.47
C ASN A 193 1.63 9.27 -15.48
N ILE A 194 1.68 8.01 -15.97
CA ILE A 194 0.54 7.09 -15.94
C ILE A 194 0.05 6.88 -14.51
N LEU A 195 0.96 6.59 -13.57
CA LEU A 195 0.60 6.44 -12.15
C LEU A 195 0.02 7.74 -11.57
N ALA A 196 0.61 8.89 -11.88
CA ALA A 196 0.12 10.20 -11.45
C ALA A 196 -1.32 10.47 -11.95
N VAL A 197 -1.60 10.16 -13.22
CA VAL A 197 -2.94 10.23 -13.81
C VAL A 197 -3.91 9.32 -13.06
N GLU A 198 -3.51 8.08 -12.73
CA GLU A 198 -4.35 7.14 -12.00
C GLU A 198 -4.60 7.57 -10.54
N TYR A 199 -3.63 8.22 -9.86
CA TYR A 199 -3.84 8.80 -8.54
C TYR A 199 -4.89 9.92 -8.59
N ILE A 200 -4.79 10.84 -9.54
CA ILE A 200 -5.75 11.96 -9.71
C ILE A 200 -7.14 11.43 -10.06
N LYS A 201 -7.24 10.46 -10.97
CA LYS A 201 -8.51 9.76 -11.29
C LYS A 201 -9.14 9.13 -10.05
N SER A 202 -8.31 8.45 -9.24
CA SER A 202 -8.76 7.80 -8.01
C SER A 202 -9.28 8.80 -6.98
N LEU A 203 -8.58 9.92 -6.76
CA LEU A 203 -9.04 11.00 -5.89
C LEU A 203 -10.40 11.55 -6.34
N LYS A 204 -10.58 11.73 -7.66
CA LYS A 204 -11.83 12.22 -8.23
C LYS A 204 -12.98 11.23 -8.06
N ILE A 205 -12.76 9.95 -8.40
CA ILE A 205 -13.78 8.88 -8.29
C ILE A 205 -14.23 8.69 -6.84
N LEU A 206 -13.31 8.81 -5.88
CA LEU A 206 -13.58 8.65 -4.45
C LEU A 206 -14.13 9.93 -3.79
N GLY A 207 -14.20 11.05 -4.52
CA GLY A 207 -14.65 12.34 -3.97
C GLY A 207 -13.68 12.92 -2.94
N LEU A 208 -12.38 12.70 -3.12
CA LEU A 208 -11.34 13.12 -2.18
C LEU A 208 -10.53 14.35 -2.63
N LEU A 209 -10.73 14.88 -3.85
CA LEU A 209 -9.94 16.00 -4.39
C LEU A 209 -10.01 17.28 -3.54
N ASP A 210 -11.12 17.48 -2.81
CA ASP A 210 -11.25 18.65 -1.93
C ASP A 210 -10.46 18.48 -0.62
N LYS A 211 -10.24 17.23 -0.19
CA LYS A 211 -9.55 16.88 1.07
C LYS A 211 -8.07 16.59 0.85
N ILE A 212 -7.73 15.79 -0.18
CA ILE A 212 -6.38 15.33 -0.47
C ILE A 212 -5.91 15.99 -1.78
N LYS A 213 -4.99 16.94 -1.67
CA LYS A 213 -4.47 17.68 -2.83
C LYS A 213 -3.35 16.92 -3.52
N PRO A 214 -3.41 16.71 -4.84
CA PRO A 214 -2.28 16.15 -5.57
C PRO A 214 -1.12 17.16 -5.61
N PHE A 215 0.09 16.65 -5.42
CA PHE A 215 1.34 17.39 -5.51
C PHE A 215 2.35 16.54 -6.27
N THR A 216 3.01 17.12 -7.26
CA THR A 216 3.99 16.39 -8.07
C THR A 216 5.36 17.05 -8.02
N ILE A 217 6.38 16.21 -7.98
CA ILE A 217 7.79 16.59 -8.10
C ILE A 217 8.26 16.15 -9.48
N LYS A 218 8.85 17.08 -10.24
CA LYS A 218 9.41 16.77 -11.54
C LYS A 218 10.61 15.84 -11.36
N ARG A 219 10.60 14.72 -12.07
CA ARG A 219 11.73 13.79 -12.09
C ARG A 219 12.79 14.34 -13.03
N GLU A 220 13.97 14.63 -12.48
CA GLU A 220 15.14 15.04 -13.25
C GLU A 220 16.12 13.87 -13.33
N GLY A 221 16.72 13.63 -14.51
CA GLY A 221 17.85 12.72 -14.69
C GLY A 221 17.57 11.22 -14.77
N ALA A 222 16.31 10.80 -14.99
CA ALA A 222 15.99 9.38 -15.20
C ALA A 222 16.01 8.95 -16.69
N GLU A 223 16.55 9.76 -17.58
CA GLU A 223 16.80 9.34 -18.96
C GLU A 223 18.03 8.43 -19.00
N HIS A 224 17.87 7.23 -19.52
CA HIS A 224 18.83 6.14 -19.57
C HIS A 224 20.12 6.43 -20.38
N ASP A 225 20.27 7.63 -20.98
CA ASP A 225 21.33 7.94 -21.96
C ASP A 225 22.18 9.17 -21.63
N SER A 226 22.11 9.77 -20.44
CA SER A 226 23.03 10.87 -20.15
C SER A 226 24.29 10.35 -19.44
N GLU A 227 25.42 10.36 -20.16
CA GLU A 227 26.79 10.14 -19.68
C GLU A 227 27.27 11.19 -18.65
N SER A 228 26.37 11.90 -17.98
CA SER A 228 26.75 12.84 -16.93
C SER A 228 26.88 12.09 -15.59
N HIS A 229 28.08 11.66 -15.28
CA HIS A 229 28.52 10.99 -14.04
C HIS A 229 28.38 11.83 -12.74
N SER A 230 27.43 12.77 -12.65
CA SER A 230 27.27 13.64 -11.47
C SER A 230 25.97 13.45 -10.69
N SER A 231 25.03 12.60 -11.11
CA SER A 231 23.79 12.41 -10.36
C SER A 231 23.91 11.24 -9.38
N THR A 232 23.67 11.50 -8.10
CA THR A 232 23.54 10.47 -7.05
C THR A 232 22.13 9.85 -7.03
N ILE A 233 21.34 10.07 -8.08
CA ILE A 233 19.97 9.55 -8.22
C ILE A 233 19.93 8.56 -9.38
N ALA A 234 19.52 7.33 -9.06
CA ALA A 234 19.33 6.26 -10.03
C ALA A 234 17.97 5.59 -9.87
N SER A 235 17.52 4.85 -10.89
CA SER A 235 16.29 4.08 -10.80
C SER A 235 16.48 2.83 -9.93
N GLY A 236 15.41 2.40 -9.22
CA GLY A 236 15.46 1.17 -8.43
C GLY A 236 15.80 -0.09 -9.25
N SER A 237 15.44 -0.13 -10.55
CA SER A 237 15.82 -1.25 -11.45
C SER A 237 17.33 -1.25 -11.75
N TYR A 238 17.92 -0.10 -12.00
CA TYR A 238 19.37 0.02 -12.20
C TYR A 238 20.15 -0.35 -10.93
N ILE A 239 19.69 0.11 -9.76
CA ILE A 239 20.33 -0.25 -8.48
C ILE A 239 20.25 -1.77 -8.25
N ARG A 240 19.12 -2.42 -8.54
CA ARG A 240 19.02 -3.89 -8.43
C ARG A 240 19.93 -4.61 -9.41
N GLN A 241 20.13 -4.06 -10.61
CA GLN A 241 21.10 -4.58 -11.58
C GLN A 241 22.53 -4.54 -11.01
N LEU A 242 22.96 -3.38 -10.46
CA LEU A 242 24.29 -3.27 -9.83
C LEU A 242 24.48 -4.28 -8.71
N ILE A 243 23.45 -4.48 -7.86
CA ILE A 243 23.48 -5.47 -6.78
C ILE A 243 23.61 -6.90 -7.35
N ASP A 244 22.87 -7.25 -8.39
CA ASP A 244 22.92 -8.58 -9.01
C ASP A 244 24.27 -8.85 -9.69
N ASP A 245 24.86 -7.81 -10.30
CA ASP A 245 26.17 -7.87 -10.95
C ASP A 245 27.35 -7.80 -9.96
N GLY A 246 27.08 -7.53 -8.66
CA GLY A 246 28.10 -7.35 -7.62
C GLY A 246 28.89 -6.03 -7.76
N GLU A 247 28.29 -5.01 -8.39
CA GLU A 247 28.88 -3.69 -8.58
C GLU A 247 28.51 -2.72 -7.46
N ASP A 248 29.29 -1.66 -7.30
CA ASP A 248 29.05 -0.65 -6.26
C ASP A 248 27.82 0.21 -6.56
N PHE A 249 26.84 0.15 -5.69
CA PHE A 249 25.58 0.92 -5.73
C PHE A 249 25.48 1.98 -4.62
N SER A 250 26.48 2.07 -3.74
CA SER A 250 26.45 2.88 -2.51
C SER A 250 26.20 4.38 -2.75
N ALA A 251 26.63 4.89 -3.90
CA ALA A 251 26.42 6.30 -4.27
C ALA A 251 24.93 6.66 -4.50
N PHE A 252 24.06 5.67 -4.75
CA PHE A 252 22.67 5.90 -5.15
C PHE A 252 21.65 5.68 -4.02
N VAL A 253 22.08 5.15 -2.87
CA VAL A 253 21.21 4.76 -1.77
C VAL A 253 21.72 5.30 -0.43
N PRO A 254 20.85 5.47 0.59
CA PRO A 254 21.30 5.81 1.93
C PRO A 254 22.03 4.63 2.58
N LYS A 255 22.83 4.96 3.62
CA LYS A 255 23.63 4.00 4.38
C LYS A 255 22.79 2.82 4.90
N GLU A 256 21.57 3.06 5.36
CA GLU A 256 20.66 2.04 5.87
C GLU A 256 20.31 0.99 4.80
N THR A 257 20.25 1.40 3.52
CA THR A 257 20.04 0.47 2.40
C THR A 257 21.31 -0.32 2.12
N VAL A 258 22.48 0.31 2.14
CA VAL A 258 23.78 -0.39 1.96
C VAL A 258 23.95 -1.47 3.05
N ASP A 259 23.78 -1.09 4.31
CA ASP A 259 23.92 -1.98 5.45
C ASP A 259 22.92 -3.16 5.37
N ALA A 260 21.67 -2.88 4.96
CA ALA A 260 20.64 -3.90 4.82
C ALA A 260 20.91 -4.86 3.66
N VAL A 261 21.39 -4.38 2.53
CA VAL A 261 21.76 -5.25 1.39
C VAL A 261 22.92 -6.15 1.80
N ALA A 262 23.97 -5.60 2.42
CA ALA A 262 25.11 -6.39 2.91
C ALA A 262 24.68 -7.48 3.93
N GLU A 263 23.77 -7.13 4.86
CA GLU A 263 23.17 -8.08 5.81
C GLU A 263 22.43 -9.22 5.10
N TYR A 264 21.65 -8.89 4.06
CA TYR A 264 20.84 -9.85 3.32
C TYR A 264 21.68 -10.71 2.38
N GLU A 265 22.75 -10.18 1.82
CA GLU A 265 23.73 -10.95 1.02
C GLU A 265 24.48 -11.95 1.89
N ASP A 266 25.03 -11.52 3.03
CA ASP A 266 25.74 -12.40 3.97
C ASP A 266 24.86 -13.59 4.43
N LYS A 267 23.56 -13.35 4.62
CA LYS A 267 22.58 -14.37 5.01
C LYS A 267 21.91 -15.09 3.85
N GLU A 268 22.25 -14.76 2.61
CA GLU A 268 21.64 -15.28 1.37
C GLU A 268 20.10 -15.06 1.32
N LEU A 269 19.63 -13.91 1.80
CA LEU A 269 18.22 -13.57 1.96
C LEU A 269 17.65 -12.64 0.86
N LEU A 270 18.49 -12.15 -0.06
CA LEU A 270 18.00 -11.37 -1.19
C LEU A 270 17.04 -12.22 -2.04
N CYS A 271 15.91 -11.63 -2.39
CA CYS A 271 14.84 -12.33 -3.08
C CYS A 271 14.80 -11.93 -4.56
N TRP A 272 14.93 -12.91 -5.45
CA TRP A 272 14.96 -12.73 -6.88
C TRP A 272 13.84 -13.48 -7.57
N PHE A 273 13.35 -12.96 -8.71
CA PHE A 273 12.24 -13.54 -9.46
C PHE A 273 12.57 -14.97 -9.94
N GLU A 274 13.81 -15.21 -10.33
CA GLU A 274 14.31 -16.47 -10.87
C GLU A 274 14.23 -17.61 -9.84
N ASN A 275 14.33 -17.28 -8.57
CA ASN A 275 14.23 -18.27 -7.47
C ASN A 275 12.84 -18.92 -7.36
N PHE A 276 11.81 -18.30 -7.98
CA PHE A 276 10.45 -18.84 -8.00
C PHE A 276 10.20 -19.83 -9.17
N GLU A 277 11.20 -20.14 -10.00
CA GLU A 277 11.04 -20.98 -11.19
C GLU A 277 10.24 -22.26 -10.93
N ARG A 278 10.71 -23.09 -10.00
CA ARG A 278 10.06 -24.39 -9.74
C ARG A 278 8.68 -24.23 -9.13
N VAL A 279 8.49 -23.26 -8.26
CA VAL A 279 7.20 -23.00 -7.59
C VAL A 279 6.17 -22.51 -8.61
N LEU A 280 6.55 -21.62 -9.52
CA LEU A 280 5.71 -21.12 -10.60
C LEU A 280 5.38 -22.22 -11.61
N LEU A 281 6.37 -22.96 -12.07
CA LEU A 281 6.15 -24.09 -13.01
C LEU A 281 5.23 -25.14 -12.39
N TYR A 282 5.46 -25.54 -11.13
CA TYR A 282 4.59 -26.46 -10.41
C TYR A 282 3.15 -25.96 -10.38
N ARG A 283 2.94 -24.74 -9.92
CA ARG A 283 1.59 -24.17 -9.79
C ARG A 283 0.87 -24.12 -11.13
N LEU A 284 1.52 -23.60 -12.18
CA LEU A 284 0.91 -23.48 -13.51
C LEU A 284 0.62 -24.84 -14.17
N ARG A 285 1.45 -25.86 -13.91
CA ARG A 285 1.23 -27.22 -14.42
C ARG A 285 0.06 -27.92 -13.74
N THR A 286 -0.29 -27.52 -12.51
CA THR A 286 -1.43 -28.08 -11.76
C THR A 286 -2.73 -27.35 -11.98
N MET A 287 -2.71 -26.17 -12.61
CA MET A 287 -3.91 -25.39 -12.93
C MET A 287 -4.56 -25.84 -14.23
N SER A 288 -5.89 -25.71 -14.29
CA SER A 288 -6.67 -25.82 -15.52
C SER A 288 -6.77 -24.47 -16.25
N PRO A 289 -7.09 -24.44 -17.56
CA PRO A 289 -7.38 -23.18 -18.25
C PRO A 289 -8.49 -22.37 -17.61
N GLN A 290 -9.50 -23.03 -17.03
CA GLN A 290 -10.62 -22.38 -16.34
C GLN A 290 -10.18 -21.67 -15.05
N GLU A 291 -9.26 -22.29 -14.28
CA GLU A 291 -8.68 -21.62 -13.10
C GLU A 291 -7.80 -20.44 -13.50
N LEU A 292 -6.99 -20.57 -14.56
CA LEU A 292 -6.18 -19.49 -15.10
C LEU A 292 -7.05 -18.31 -15.56
N ALA A 293 -8.20 -18.57 -16.19
CA ALA A 293 -9.13 -17.53 -16.64
C ALA A 293 -9.74 -16.71 -15.49
N MET A 294 -9.75 -17.24 -14.26
CA MET A 294 -10.19 -16.50 -13.08
C MET A 294 -9.11 -15.57 -12.49
N THR A 295 -7.87 -15.70 -12.94
CA THR A 295 -6.75 -14.86 -12.47
C THR A 295 -6.89 -13.44 -13.04
N PRO A 296 -6.59 -12.38 -12.24
CA PRO A 296 -6.61 -11.02 -12.73
C PRO A 296 -5.76 -10.81 -14.00
N ASP A 297 -6.18 -9.90 -14.85
CA ASP A 297 -5.51 -9.54 -16.10
C ASP A 297 -5.44 -10.68 -17.15
N VAL A 298 -6.02 -11.85 -16.90
CA VAL A 298 -6.13 -12.96 -17.87
C VAL A 298 -7.39 -12.78 -18.71
N GLY A 299 -7.26 -12.96 -20.02
CA GLY A 299 -8.37 -12.88 -20.96
C GLY A 299 -7.89 -13.02 -22.42
N GLN A 300 -8.83 -13.08 -23.34
CA GLN A 300 -8.57 -13.11 -24.78
C GLN A 300 -7.67 -14.30 -25.23
N GLY A 301 -7.84 -15.47 -24.58
CA GLY A 301 -7.10 -16.68 -24.90
C GLY A 301 -5.75 -16.82 -24.20
N LEU A 302 -5.37 -15.85 -23.34
CA LEU A 302 -4.11 -15.88 -22.61
C LEU A 302 -4.05 -17.08 -21.65
N GLU A 303 -5.17 -17.48 -21.06
CA GLU A 303 -5.31 -18.67 -20.23
C GLU A 303 -4.83 -19.95 -20.94
N ASN A 304 -5.22 -20.13 -22.20
CA ASN A 304 -4.81 -21.28 -23.00
C ASN A 304 -3.32 -21.21 -23.36
N ARG A 305 -2.83 -20.01 -23.66
CA ARG A 305 -1.41 -19.80 -23.97
C ARG A 305 -0.52 -20.09 -22.77
N ILE A 306 -0.86 -19.60 -21.57
CA ILE A 306 -0.13 -19.90 -20.32
C ILE A 306 -0.17 -21.39 -20.03
N PHE A 307 -1.34 -22.02 -20.17
CA PHE A 307 -1.53 -23.44 -19.94
C PHE A 307 -0.64 -24.29 -20.85
N GLN A 308 -0.57 -23.99 -22.15
CA GLN A 308 0.28 -24.72 -23.08
C GLN A 308 1.77 -24.46 -22.82
N ALA A 309 2.14 -23.20 -22.61
CA ALA A 309 3.51 -22.82 -22.31
C ALA A 309 4.05 -23.54 -21.06
N ALA A 310 3.28 -23.59 -19.96
CA ALA A 310 3.68 -24.22 -18.71
C ALA A 310 3.99 -25.72 -18.84
N ARG A 311 3.36 -26.42 -19.80
CA ARG A 311 3.56 -27.87 -20.02
C ARG A 311 4.84 -28.20 -20.76
N VAL A 312 5.30 -27.29 -21.60
CA VAL A 312 6.48 -27.52 -22.44
C VAL A 312 7.70 -26.71 -21.99
N ALA A 313 7.51 -25.71 -21.15
CA ALA A 313 8.61 -24.89 -20.65
C ALA A 313 9.52 -25.70 -19.71
N THR A 314 10.82 -25.49 -19.86
CA THR A 314 11.88 -26.17 -19.08
C THR A 314 12.56 -25.22 -18.09
N SER A 315 12.37 -23.91 -18.23
CA SER A 315 12.82 -22.86 -17.33
C SER A 315 11.79 -21.74 -17.22
N LEU A 316 12.00 -20.81 -16.28
CA LEU A 316 11.16 -19.62 -16.13
C LEU A 316 11.32 -18.68 -17.32
N GLU A 317 12.54 -18.52 -17.83
CA GLU A 317 12.83 -17.72 -19.03
C GLU A 317 12.10 -18.31 -20.25
N ASP A 318 12.24 -19.62 -20.49
CA ASP A 318 11.54 -20.34 -21.56
C ASP A 318 10.01 -20.23 -21.44
N LEU A 319 9.49 -20.25 -20.21
CA LEU A 319 8.06 -20.00 -19.95
C LEU A 319 7.64 -18.60 -20.39
N LEU A 320 8.40 -17.57 -19.96
CA LEU A 320 8.11 -16.18 -20.28
C LEU A 320 8.16 -15.93 -21.78
N ASP A 321 9.16 -16.45 -22.48
CA ASP A 321 9.30 -16.32 -23.94
C ASP A 321 8.13 -16.97 -24.69
N LYS A 322 7.67 -18.13 -24.26
CA LYS A 322 6.49 -18.79 -24.86
C LYS A 322 5.17 -18.06 -24.62
N ILE A 323 5.05 -17.38 -23.48
CA ILE A 323 3.86 -16.58 -23.15
C ILE A 323 3.90 -15.22 -23.86
N LYS A 324 5.09 -14.60 -23.94
CA LYS A 324 5.30 -13.25 -24.45
C LYS A 324 4.74 -13.08 -25.86
N VAL A 325 4.01 -12.02 -26.05
CA VAL A 325 3.60 -11.49 -27.36
C VAL A 325 3.64 -9.97 -27.31
N LYS A 326 3.76 -9.31 -28.45
CA LYS A 326 3.85 -7.85 -28.57
C LYS A 326 2.72 -7.12 -27.81
N ARG A 327 1.55 -7.75 -27.69
CA ARG A 327 0.34 -7.21 -27.07
C ARG A 327 0.41 -7.14 -25.53
N TYR A 328 1.23 -7.98 -24.87
CA TYR A 328 1.26 -8.09 -23.40
C TYR A 328 2.61 -7.64 -22.86
N PRO A 329 2.65 -6.51 -22.11
CA PRO A 329 3.87 -6.12 -21.39
C PRO A 329 4.34 -7.21 -20.43
N MET A 330 5.66 -7.37 -20.28
CA MET A 330 6.24 -8.39 -19.40
C MET A 330 5.77 -8.26 -17.94
N SER A 331 5.62 -7.04 -17.44
CA SER A 331 5.10 -6.79 -16.10
C SER A 331 3.68 -7.35 -15.90
N ARG A 332 2.82 -7.29 -16.92
CA ARG A 332 1.49 -7.92 -16.87
C ARG A 332 1.60 -9.45 -16.76
N ILE A 333 2.48 -10.07 -17.56
CA ILE A 333 2.70 -11.52 -17.51
C ILE A 333 3.21 -11.91 -16.11
N LYS A 334 4.24 -11.25 -15.60
CA LYS A 334 4.78 -11.52 -14.25
C LYS A 334 3.73 -11.38 -13.14
N ARG A 335 2.87 -10.34 -13.18
CA ARG A 335 1.75 -10.20 -12.24
C ARG A 335 0.77 -11.36 -12.31
N ILE A 336 0.41 -11.80 -13.52
CA ILE A 336 -0.47 -12.96 -13.72
C ILE A 336 0.13 -14.21 -13.08
N LEU A 337 1.44 -14.45 -13.26
CA LEU A 337 2.11 -15.63 -12.70
C LEU A 337 2.02 -15.63 -11.17
N PHE A 338 2.30 -14.51 -10.49
CA PHE A 338 2.19 -14.42 -9.04
C PHE A 338 0.73 -14.43 -8.55
N ASN A 339 -0.19 -13.77 -9.24
CA ASN A 339 -1.62 -13.86 -8.91
C ASN A 339 -2.13 -15.31 -9.00
N ALA A 340 -1.72 -16.06 -10.02
CA ALA A 340 -2.03 -17.49 -10.16
C ALA A 340 -1.41 -18.32 -9.03
N LEU A 341 -0.15 -18.01 -8.65
CA LEU A 341 0.55 -18.69 -7.57
C LEU A 341 -0.17 -18.52 -6.22
N PHE A 342 -0.63 -17.30 -5.91
CA PHE A 342 -1.34 -17.00 -4.66
C PHE A 342 -2.84 -17.34 -4.71
N GLY A 343 -3.35 -17.77 -5.87
CA GLY A 343 -4.76 -18.03 -6.08
C GLY A 343 -5.63 -16.77 -5.96
N ILE A 344 -5.08 -15.60 -6.30
CA ILE A 344 -5.81 -14.33 -6.38
C ILE A 344 -6.73 -14.38 -7.59
N ARG A 345 -7.99 -14.01 -7.41
CA ARG A 345 -9.03 -14.00 -8.45
C ARG A 345 -9.46 -12.58 -8.80
N THR A 346 -9.99 -12.42 -9.98
CA THR A 346 -10.56 -11.14 -10.44
C THR A 346 -11.61 -10.59 -9.47
N ASP A 347 -12.37 -11.44 -8.81
CA ASP A 347 -13.36 -11.03 -7.81
C ASP A 347 -12.73 -10.45 -6.53
N ASP A 348 -11.53 -10.87 -6.16
CA ASP A 348 -10.81 -10.33 -5.01
C ASP A 348 -10.48 -8.83 -5.19
N LEU A 349 -10.34 -8.37 -6.44
CA LEU A 349 -10.07 -6.97 -6.78
C LEU A 349 -11.33 -6.06 -6.78
N LYS A 350 -12.52 -6.65 -6.71
CA LYS A 350 -13.78 -5.91 -6.59
C LYS A 350 -14.08 -5.49 -5.16
N VAL A 351 -13.43 -6.13 -4.18
CA VAL A 351 -13.57 -5.82 -2.76
C VAL A 351 -12.59 -4.72 -2.38
N PRO A 352 -13.01 -3.59 -1.81
CA PRO A 352 -12.09 -2.55 -1.35
C PRO A 352 -11.15 -3.08 -0.25
N PRO A 353 -10.00 -2.42 0.02
CA PRO A 353 -9.14 -2.79 1.14
C PRO A 353 -9.94 -2.82 2.43
N THR A 354 -9.80 -3.91 3.18
CA THR A 354 -10.59 -4.19 4.39
C THR A 354 -9.85 -3.85 5.68
N PHE A 355 -8.56 -3.59 5.61
CA PHE A 355 -7.70 -3.19 6.71
C PHE A 355 -6.42 -2.51 6.19
N GLY A 356 -5.75 -1.76 7.07
CA GLY A 356 -4.42 -1.20 6.83
C GLY A 356 -3.42 -1.77 7.84
N ARG A 357 -2.43 -2.54 7.37
CA ARG A 357 -1.39 -3.10 8.24
C ARG A 357 -0.24 -2.12 8.40
N ILE A 358 0.10 -1.78 9.64
CA ILE A 358 1.25 -0.95 9.97
C ILE A 358 2.51 -1.82 9.96
N LEU A 359 3.52 -1.40 9.17
CA LEU A 359 4.82 -2.10 9.06
C LEU A 359 5.92 -1.44 9.89
N ALA A 360 5.94 -0.11 9.92
CA ALA A 360 6.88 0.68 10.70
C ALA A 360 6.30 2.07 10.98
N LEU A 361 6.73 2.71 12.07
CA LEU A 361 6.37 4.08 12.41
C LEU A 361 7.40 4.69 13.36
N ASN A 362 7.35 6.02 13.50
CA ASN A 362 8.02 6.78 14.54
C ASN A 362 7.00 7.56 15.40
N ASP A 363 7.45 8.48 16.25
CA ASP A 363 6.58 9.30 17.09
C ASP A 363 5.56 10.11 16.29
N ARG A 364 5.94 10.71 15.15
CA ARG A 364 5.01 11.41 14.25
C ARG A 364 4.01 10.45 13.59
N GLY A 365 4.44 9.25 13.25
CA GLY A 365 3.54 8.20 12.75
C GLY A 365 2.48 7.81 13.78
N ALA A 366 2.84 7.80 15.07
CA ALA A 366 1.89 7.59 16.16
C ALA A 366 0.89 8.76 16.28
N GLU A 367 1.31 10.01 16.00
CA GLU A 367 0.40 11.16 15.94
C GLU A 367 -0.61 11.04 14.80
N ILE A 368 -0.18 10.61 13.60
CA ILE A 368 -1.08 10.34 12.47
C ILE A 368 -2.17 9.35 12.88
N LEU A 369 -1.79 8.23 13.49
CA LEU A 369 -2.74 7.21 13.92
C LEU A 369 -3.68 7.70 15.01
N LYS A 370 -3.20 8.50 15.95
CA LYS A 370 -3.99 9.10 17.00
C LYS A 370 -5.01 10.10 16.45
N MET A 371 -4.58 10.96 15.53
CA MET A 371 -5.47 11.88 14.83
C MET A 371 -6.54 11.10 14.05
N ALA A 372 -6.15 10.09 13.28
CA ALA A 372 -7.09 9.23 12.53
C ALA A 372 -8.12 8.56 13.44
N GLY A 373 -7.72 8.10 14.62
CA GLY A 373 -8.62 7.49 15.61
C GLY A 373 -9.57 8.46 16.29
N SER A 374 -9.24 9.76 16.33
CA SER A 374 -10.09 10.80 16.93
C SER A 374 -11.17 11.35 16.00
N LEU A 375 -11.01 11.14 14.69
CA LEU A 375 -11.94 11.63 13.68
C LEU A 375 -13.16 10.71 13.53
N PRO A 376 -14.36 11.26 13.24
CA PRO A 376 -15.55 10.45 12.99
C PRO A 376 -15.34 9.46 11.86
N GLU A 377 -15.88 8.25 11.99
CA GLU A 377 -15.86 7.26 10.93
C GLU A 377 -16.69 7.71 9.72
N ASP A 378 -16.24 7.34 8.54
CA ASP A 378 -16.95 7.54 7.28
C ASP A 378 -16.94 6.23 6.45
N LYS A 379 -17.47 6.29 5.23
CA LYS A 379 -17.56 5.13 4.33
C LYS A 379 -16.22 4.55 3.88
N LEU A 380 -15.12 5.29 4.07
CA LEU A 380 -13.75 4.85 3.75
C LEU A 380 -13.00 4.34 4.98
N SER A 381 -13.57 4.48 6.16
CA SER A 381 -12.94 4.07 7.41
C SER A 381 -12.69 2.56 7.43
N ILE A 382 -11.43 2.18 7.68
CA ILE A 382 -10.99 0.80 7.87
C ILE A 382 -10.12 0.71 9.13
N PRO A 383 -10.04 -0.45 9.78
CA PRO A 383 -9.17 -0.63 10.93
C PRO A 383 -7.69 -0.64 10.52
N PHE A 384 -6.85 -0.01 11.34
CA PHE A 384 -5.39 -0.05 11.24
C PHE A 384 -4.80 -0.79 12.44
N SER A 385 -3.87 -1.70 12.21
CA SER A 385 -3.12 -2.40 13.28
C SER A 385 -1.76 -2.86 12.77
N SER A 386 -0.82 -3.02 13.68
CA SER A 386 0.47 -3.68 13.42
C SER A 386 0.37 -5.21 13.47
N SER A 387 -0.70 -5.75 14.04
CA SER A 387 -0.90 -7.18 14.26
C SER A 387 -1.97 -7.75 13.30
N LEU A 388 -1.61 -8.74 12.48
CA LEU A 388 -2.60 -9.48 11.70
C LEU A 388 -3.60 -10.24 12.56
N LYS A 389 -3.24 -10.61 13.79
CA LYS A 389 -4.16 -11.31 14.72
C LYS A 389 -5.39 -10.44 15.03
N ASP A 390 -5.21 -9.11 15.13
CA ASP A 390 -6.32 -8.20 15.40
C ASP A 390 -7.35 -8.24 14.27
N PHE A 391 -6.88 -8.30 13.00
CA PHE A 391 -7.77 -8.43 11.85
C PHE A 391 -8.44 -9.80 11.76
N VAL A 392 -7.72 -10.87 12.09
CA VAL A 392 -8.31 -12.21 12.20
C VAL A 392 -9.42 -12.22 13.24
N GLU A 393 -9.19 -11.66 14.42
CA GLU A 393 -10.18 -11.61 15.50
C GLU A 393 -11.41 -10.78 15.14
N ALA A 394 -11.18 -9.54 14.65
CA ALA A 394 -12.26 -8.65 14.21
C ALA A 394 -13.01 -9.18 12.98
N GLY A 395 -12.32 -9.91 12.11
CA GLY A 395 -12.81 -10.37 10.82
C GLY A 395 -13.40 -11.78 10.81
N LYS A 396 -13.49 -12.51 11.95
CA LYS A 396 -13.94 -13.92 12.00
C LYS A 396 -15.25 -14.19 11.26
N GLN A 397 -16.18 -13.24 11.23
CA GLN A 397 -17.46 -13.33 10.52
C GLN A 397 -17.45 -12.63 9.16
N ASN A 398 -16.37 -11.96 8.77
CA ASN A 398 -16.24 -11.24 7.51
C ASN A 398 -15.33 -12.01 6.54
N LYS A 399 -15.95 -12.69 5.58
CA LYS A 399 -15.23 -13.51 4.58
C LYS A 399 -14.21 -12.70 3.77
N ASN A 400 -14.45 -11.42 3.51
CA ASN A 400 -13.55 -10.58 2.73
C ASN A 400 -12.28 -10.25 3.52
N VAL A 401 -12.41 -9.96 4.83
CA VAL A 401 -11.26 -9.75 5.71
C VAL A 401 -10.42 -11.02 5.80
N MET A 402 -11.06 -12.17 6.06
CA MET A 402 -10.36 -13.45 6.16
C MET A 402 -9.68 -13.84 4.85
N ARG A 403 -10.32 -13.56 3.70
CA ARG A 403 -9.73 -13.77 2.38
C ARG A 403 -8.50 -12.88 2.16
N ALA A 404 -8.58 -11.59 2.48
CA ALA A 404 -7.47 -10.65 2.34
C ALA A 404 -6.29 -11.01 3.27
N VAL A 405 -6.56 -11.39 4.53
CA VAL A 405 -5.53 -11.89 5.44
C VAL A 405 -4.89 -13.17 4.89
N GLY A 406 -5.68 -14.12 4.41
CA GLY A 406 -5.18 -15.37 3.83
C GLY A 406 -4.28 -15.15 2.61
N MET A 407 -4.63 -14.21 1.71
CA MET A 407 -3.79 -13.86 0.56
C MET A 407 -2.48 -13.20 1.00
N THR A 408 -2.54 -12.29 1.98
CA THR A 408 -1.36 -11.60 2.51
C THR A 408 -0.39 -12.58 3.16
N THR A 409 -0.87 -13.47 4.03
CA THR A 409 -0.02 -14.47 4.71
C THR A 409 0.56 -15.48 3.73
N LEU A 410 -0.26 -16.03 2.82
CA LEU A 410 0.21 -16.97 1.81
C LEU A 410 1.30 -16.35 0.93
N SER A 411 1.11 -15.11 0.47
CA SER A 411 2.11 -14.43 -0.35
C SER A 411 3.43 -14.23 0.41
N SER A 412 3.37 -13.90 1.70
CA SER A 412 4.55 -13.75 2.55
C SER A 412 5.24 -15.09 2.83
N ASP A 413 4.48 -16.16 3.03
CA ASP A 413 5.04 -17.50 3.21
C ASP A 413 5.74 -18.00 1.94
N ILE A 414 5.15 -17.72 0.76
CA ILE A 414 5.79 -18.06 -0.51
C ILE A 414 7.02 -17.17 -0.77
N TYR A 415 7.00 -15.89 -0.34
CA TYR A 415 8.16 -15.01 -0.45
C TYR A 415 9.41 -15.57 0.24
N THR A 416 9.24 -16.28 1.35
CA THR A 416 10.37 -16.92 2.06
C THR A 416 11.10 -17.99 1.26
N LEU A 417 10.50 -18.48 0.16
CA LEU A 417 11.09 -19.44 -0.77
C LEU A 417 11.91 -18.78 -1.88
N GLY A 418 11.84 -17.46 -2.01
CA GLY A 418 12.47 -16.70 -3.10
C GLY A 418 13.91 -16.24 -2.80
N SER A 419 14.50 -16.64 -1.68
CA SER A 419 15.91 -16.44 -1.35
C SER A 419 16.69 -17.77 -1.41
N ARG A 420 18.01 -17.71 -1.56
CA ARG A 420 18.86 -18.92 -1.56
C ARG A 420 18.78 -19.64 -0.22
N ASN A 421 18.80 -18.88 0.89
CA ASN A 421 18.55 -19.40 2.22
C ASN A 421 17.04 -19.32 2.53
N ILE A 422 16.35 -20.46 2.46
CA ILE A 422 14.91 -20.57 2.70
C ILE A 422 14.62 -20.26 4.16
N ARG A 423 13.68 -19.33 4.40
CA ARG A 423 13.22 -18.97 5.74
C ARG A 423 11.95 -19.73 6.12
N PRO A 424 11.70 -19.94 7.43
CA PRO A 424 10.42 -20.48 7.89
C PRO A 424 9.23 -19.60 7.47
N SER A 425 8.08 -20.22 7.25
CA SER A 425 6.81 -19.52 7.04
C SER A 425 6.33 -18.77 8.31
N GLY A 426 5.29 -17.95 8.17
CA GLY A 426 4.68 -17.23 9.30
C GLY A 426 5.33 -15.89 9.63
N MET A 427 6.13 -15.33 8.71
CA MET A 427 6.77 -14.02 8.91
C MET A 427 5.78 -12.90 9.22
N ASP A 428 4.54 -13.02 8.79
CA ASP A 428 3.49 -12.04 9.05
C ASP A 428 3.01 -12.03 10.51
N PHE A 429 3.23 -13.12 11.24
CA PHE A 429 2.88 -13.25 12.65
C PHE A 429 4.09 -13.10 13.59
N THR A 430 5.30 -13.25 13.05
CA THR A 430 6.56 -13.20 13.82
C THR A 430 7.38 -11.94 13.52
N GLY A 431 7.13 -11.28 12.38
CA GLY A 431 7.81 -10.06 11.96
C GLY A 431 7.58 -8.93 12.96
N LYS A 432 8.65 -8.22 13.27
CA LYS A 432 8.61 -7.10 14.21
C LYS A 432 8.34 -5.80 13.48
N VAL A 433 7.32 -5.08 13.92
CA VAL A 433 7.08 -3.70 13.49
C VAL A 433 8.16 -2.82 14.11
N THR A 434 8.83 -2.04 13.30
CA THR A 434 9.83 -1.09 13.76
C THR A 434 9.14 0.14 14.33
N PHE A 435 9.53 0.52 15.55
CA PHE A 435 9.24 1.84 16.11
C PHE A 435 10.57 2.58 16.26
N ASP A 436 10.76 3.61 15.45
CA ASP A 436 11.96 4.44 15.42
C ASP A 436 11.70 5.70 16.25
N LYS A 437 12.24 5.76 17.47
CA LYS A 437 11.98 6.85 18.40
C LYS A 437 12.77 8.10 17.98
N ILE A 438 12.09 9.23 17.86
CA ILE A 438 12.71 10.52 17.57
C ILE A 438 13.26 11.11 18.87
N GLU A 439 14.57 11.33 18.92
CA GLU A 439 15.21 11.95 20.09
C GLU A 439 14.73 13.40 20.25
N GLY A 440 14.33 13.77 21.47
CA GLY A 440 13.83 15.12 21.76
C GLY A 440 12.49 15.47 21.11
N PHE A 441 11.70 14.47 20.71
CA PHE A 441 10.40 14.67 20.07
C PHE A 441 9.44 15.51 20.92
N VAL A 442 8.90 16.56 20.30
CA VAL A 442 7.82 17.37 20.89
C VAL A 442 6.58 17.20 20.02
N SER A 443 5.49 16.73 20.63
CA SER A 443 4.25 16.46 19.93
C SER A 443 3.63 17.73 19.36
N GLU A 444 3.19 17.67 18.11
CA GLU A 444 2.46 18.71 17.40
C GLU A 444 0.93 18.60 17.61
N LEU A 445 0.47 17.58 18.34
CA LEU A 445 -0.94 17.42 18.65
C LEU A 445 -1.43 18.45 19.66
N PRO A 446 -2.73 18.80 19.65
CA PRO A 446 -3.38 19.58 20.71
C PRO A 446 -3.16 18.99 22.11
N GLU A 447 -3.11 19.84 23.13
CA GLU A 447 -2.83 19.43 24.51
C GLU A 447 -3.82 18.39 25.05
N ASP A 448 -5.08 18.50 24.71
CA ASP A 448 -6.13 17.53 25.03
C ASP A 448 -5.92 16.16 24.38
N MET A 449 -5.23 16.11 23.24
CA MET A 449 -4.80 14.88 22.59
C MET A 449 -3.44 14.38 23.08
N LYS A 450 -2.56 15.22 23.63
CA LYS A 450 -1.25 14.84 24.16
C LYS A 450 -1.40 13.98 25.41
N THR A 451 -2.33 14.31 26.29
CA THR A 451 -2.55 13.62 27.59
C THR A 451 -3.04 12.17 27.47
N THR A 452 -3.48 11.73 26.29
CA THR A 452 -3.90 10.35 26.06
C THR A 452 -2.75 9.41 25.62
N ALA A 453 -1.56 9.95 25.35
CA ALA A 453 -0.36 9.15 25.10
C ALA A 453 0.29 8.78 26.44
N MET A 454 0.27 7.48 26.80
CA MET A 454 0.91 6.99 28.01
C MET A 454 2.44 7.12 27.90
N SER A 455 2.97 8.27 28.35
CA SER A 455 4.36 8.39 28.75
C SER A 455 4.43 8.13 30.26
N GLY A 456 4.58 6.88 30.65
CA GLY A 456 4.75 6.48 32.04
C GLY A 456 5.88 5.46 32.17
N THR A 457 6.53 5.45 33.32
CA THR A 457 7.41 4.35 33.72
C THR A 457 6.63 3.02 33.72
N PRO A 458 7.29 1.85 33.57
CA PRO A 458 6.61 0.55 33.66
C PRO A 458 5.69 0.43 34.89
N GLU A 459 6.05 1.04 36.02
CA GLU A 459 5.26 1.04 37.27
C GLU A 459 3.98 1.90 37.18
N GLU A 460 4.04 3.05 36.49
CA GLU A 460 2.87 3.89 36.24
C GLU A 460 1.89 3.23 35.25
N ILE A 461 2.41 2.52 34.27
CA ILE A 461 1.61 1.74 33.30
C ILE A 461 0.89 0.59 34.02
N GLU A 462 1.55 -0.08 34.95
CA GLU A 462 0.98 -1.19 35.73
C GLU A 462 -0.09 -0.70 36.73
N LYS A 463 0.14 0.45 37.36
CA LYS A 463 -0.84 1.11 38.22
C LYS A 463 -2.12 1.52 37.47
N MET A 464 -1.98 2.11 36.29
CA MET A 464 -3.12 2.47 35.44
C MET A 464 -3.86 1.24 34.88
N ARG A 465 -3.17 0.11 34.68
CA ARG A 465 -3.82 -1.17 34.33
C ARG A 465 -4.69 -1.67 35.48
N ALA A 466 -4.17 -1.67 36.69
CA ALA A 466 -4.90 -2.10 37.88
C ALA A 466 -6.14 -1.21 38.13
N GLU A 467 -6.02 0.11 37.97
CA GLU A 467 -7.14 1.04 38.14
C GLU A 467 -8.23 0.81 37.05
N ARG A 468 -7.84 0.46 35.84
CA ARG A 468 -8.76 0.19 34.72
C ARG A 468 -9.46 -1.18 34.87
N GLU A 469 -8.76 -2.20 35.34
CA GLU A 469 -9.37 -3.50 35.66
C GLU A 469 -10.36 -3.37 36.83
N ALA A 470 -10.02 -2.59 37.85
CA ALA A 470 -10.93 -2.29 38.95
C ALA A 470 -12.19 -1.52 38.50
N ALA A 471 -12.04 -0.54 37.59
CA ALA A 471 -13.16 0.20 37.02
C ALA A 471 -14.06 -0.70 36.16
N LYS A 472 -13.47 -1.64 35.43
CA LYS A 472 -14.21 -2.60 34.60
C LYS A 472 -14.99 -3.59 35.46
N ALA A 473 -14.37 -4.13 36.53
CA ALA A 473 -15.05 -5.00 37.47
C ALA A 473 -16.19 -4.29 38.22
N ALA A 474 -16.03 -3.01 38.55
CA ALA A 474 -17.08 -2.21 39.15
C ALA A 474 -18.27 -1.98 38.18
N SER A 475 -18.02 -1.81 36.88
CA SER A 475 -19.09 -1.65 35.87
C SER A 475 -19.83 -2.95 35.56
N GLU A 476 -19.15 -4.09 35.61
CA GLU A 476 -19.76 -5.43 35.45
C GLU A 476 -20.65 -5.79 36.65
N ASN A 477 -20.21 -5.51 37.85
CA ASN A 477 -21.01 -5.69 39.09
C ASN A 477 -22.23 -4.76 39.15
N ALA A 478 -22.15 -3.55 38.56
CA ALA A 478 -23.28 -2.64 38.52
C ALA A 478 -24.35 -3.09 37.52
N SER A 479 -23.96 -3.83 36.45
CA SER A 479 -24.90 -4.38 35.48
C SER A 479 -25.65 -5.65 35.99
N GLU A 480 -25.09 -6.38 36.94
CA GLU A 480 -25.75 -7.54 37.56
C GLU A 480 -26.71 -7.16 38.69
N ALA A 481 -26.62 -5.93 39.21
CA ALA A 481 -27.47 -5.44 40.34
C ALA A 481 -28.76 -4.74 39.88
N ALA A 482 -29.14 -4.72 38.61
CA ALA A 482 -30.41 -4.19 38.16
C ALA A 482 -31.56 -5.20 38.41
N PRO A 483 -32.65 -4.83 39.17
CA PRO A 483 -33.73 -5.75 39.47
C PRO A 483 -34.51 -6.12 38.20
N SER A 484 -34.81 -7.40 38.05
CA SER A 484 -35.72 -7.94 37.06
C SER A 484 -37.15 -7.43 37.36
N GLU A 485 -37.72 -6.64 36.44
CA GLU A 485 -39.14 -6.31 36.47
C GLU A 485 -39.96 -7.57 36.15
N GLU A 486 -40.73 -8.01 37.15
CA GLU A 486 -41.78 -9.03 37.06
C GLU A 486 -42.86 -8.56 36.06
N LYS A 487 -43.05 -9.31 35.01
CA LYS A 487 -44.28 -9.21 34.19
C LYS A 487 -45.44 -9.91 34.89
N THR A 488 -46.35 -9.13 35.42
CA THR A 488 -47.69 -9.62 35.81
C THR A 488 -48.48 -9.88 34.54
N GLU A 489 -48.82 -11.14 34.32
CA GLU A 489 -49.86 -11.56 33.37
C GLU A 489 -51.23 -11.15 33.93
N ASP A 490 -51.99 -10.34 33.18
CA ASP A 490 -53.41 -10.10 33.45
C ASP A 490 -54.21 -10.89 32.41
N GLU A 491 -54.89 -11.96 32.92
CA GLU A 491 -55.95 -12.64 32.23
C GLU A 491 -57.23 -11.80 32.29
N SER A 492 -57.82 -11.49 31.14
CA SER A 492 -59.30 -11.26 31.07
C SER A 492 -59.81 -11.56 29.67
N ASN A 493 -60.62 -12.62 29.63
CA ASN A 493 -61.76 -12.91 28.76
C ASN A 493 -62.40 -11.69 28.07
N ASP A 494 -62.58 -11.75 26.71
CA ASP A 494 -63.81 -11.99 25.98
C ASP A 494 -63.49 -12.17 24.48
#